data_b5aa418c4258c156d41732b4bdfec20e
#
_entry.id   b5aa418c4258c156d41732b4bdfec20e
#
_cell.length_a   1.000
_cell.length_b   1.000
_cell.length_c   1.000
_cell.angle_alpha   90.00
_cell.angle_beta   90.00
_cell.angle_gamma   90.00
#
_symmetry.space_group_name_H-M   'P 1'
#
loop_
_entity.id
_entity.type
_entity.pdbx_description
1 polymer ?
#
loop_
_entity_poly.entity_id
_entity_poly.type
_entity_poly.pdbx_seq_one_letter_code
_entity_poly.pdbx_strand_id
1 'polypeptide(L)'
;MGIKRGNSLPGLDHIMRYVPSARLRRDEDGNVLGILPQAFAHRSGEESLSINWLEYFKKDKASNLCDCVDAQRATLNAGKNCVYAVAMVDKVKQVCIKKQKLVRIVYQPTKGNVAHSALHVQHNEDLNVMSDLAFEFEKEMHPNSKFK
;
A
#
# COMPACT_ATOMS: atom_id res chain seq x y z
N MET A 1 -6.61 15.46 -18.54
CA MET A 1 -6.22 16.17 -17.32
C MET A 1 -5.80 15.21 -16.23
N GLY A 2 -4.76 15.55 -15.48
CA GLY A 2 -4.27 14.72 -14.39
C GLY A 2 -5.18 14.77 -13.17
N ILE A 3 -5.03 13.77 -12.30
CA ILE A 3 -5.73 13.73 -11.02
C ILE A 3 -5.10 14.74 -10.08
N LYS A 4 -5.92 15.52 -9.41
CA LYS A 4 -5.47 16.55 -8.47
C LYS A 4 -5.46 16.02 -7.04
N ARG A 5 -4.68 16.67 -6.18
CA ARG A 5 -4.66 16.38 -4.74
C ARG A 5 -6.09 16.26 -4.20
N GLY A 6 -6.34 15.19 -3.44
CA GLY A 6 -7.64 14.95 -2.83
C GLY A 6 -8.64 14.20 -3.69
N ASN A 7 -8.36 14.03 -4.98
CA ASN A 7 -9.23 13.28 -5.87
C ASN A 7 -9.03 11.77 -5.69
N SER A 8 -10.10 11.00 -5.89
CA SER A 8 -10.05 9.55 -5.85
C SER A 8 -9.19 8.99 -6.97
N LEU A 9 -8.42 7.95 -6.67
CA LEU A 9 -7.66 7.24 -7.69
C LEU A 9 -8.60 6.39 -8.57
N PRO A 10 -8.27 6.19 -9.86
CA PRO A 10 -9.07 5.32 -10.72
C PRO A 10 -9.12 3.89 -10.20
N GLY A 11 -10.29 3.25 -10.33
CA GLY A 11 -10.52 1.92 -9.76
C GLY A 11 -9.65 0.81 -10.34
N LEU A 12 -9.28 0.91 -11.61
CA LEU A 12 -8.44 -0.09 -12.28
C LEU A 12 -6.94 0.12 -12.03
N ASP A 13 -6.57 1.22 -11.40
CA ASP A 13 -5.18 1.52 -11.08
C ASP A 13 -4.72 0.74 -9.85
N HIS A 14 -3.42 0.77 -9.60
CA HIS A 14 -2.77 -0.02 -8.55
C HIS A 14 -2.11 0.87 -7.52
N ILE A 15 -2.08 0.38 -6.30
CA ILE A 15 -1.44 1.05 -5.18
C ILE A 15 -0.43 0.10 -4.52
N MET A 16 0.67 0.68 -4.04
CA MET A 16 1.76 -0.03 -3.39
C MET A 16 1.80 0.34 -1.92
N ARG A 17 1.87 -0.67 -1.06
CA ARG A 17 2.06 -0.49 0.38
C ARG A 17 3.45 -1.00 0.76
N TYR A 18 4.25 -0.15 1.42
CA TYR A 18 5.50 -0.57 2.04
C TYR A 18 5.16 -1.37 3.31
N VAL A 19 5.73 -2.57 3.43
CA VAL A 19 5.51 -3.43 4.60
C VAL A 19 6.86 -3.76 5.23
N PRO A 20 7.14 -3.22 6.42
CA PRO A 20 8.41 -3.50 7.11
C PRO A 20 8.48 -4.96 7.55
N SER A 21 9.69 -5.47 7.71
CA SER A 21 9.93 -6.87 8.08
C SER A 21 9.15 -7.30 9.31
N ALA A 22 8.99 -6.42 10.30
CA ALA A 22 8.27 -6.72 11.54
C ALA A 22 6.77 -6.96 11.31
N ARG A 23 6.24 -6.60 10.16
CA ARG A 23 4.83 -6.80 9.81
C ARG A 23 4.60 -7.93 8.81
N LEU A 24 5.62 -8.77 8.60
CA LEU A 24 5.53 -9.92 7.71
C LEU A 24 5.39 -11.21 8.52
N ARG A 25 4.57 -12.12 8.02
CA ARG A 25 4.44 -13.47 8.57
C ARG A 25 5.44 -14.38 7.86
N ARG A 26 6.30 -15.07 8.63
CA ARG A 26 7.36 -15.90 8.07
C ARG A 26 7.28 -17.32 8.62
N ASP A 27 7.83 -18.29 7.88
CA ASP A 27 7.99 -19.65 8.36
C ASP A 27 9.30 -19.79 9.17
N GLU A 28 9.60 -21.01 9.59
CA GLU A 28 10.79 -21.33 10.40
C GLU A 28 12.09 -20.99 9.67
N ASP A 29 12.09 -21.07 8.35
CA ASP A 29 13.27 -20.80 7.52
C ASP A 29 13.40 -19.32 7.13
N GLY A 30 12.49 -18.47 7.60
CA GLY A 30 12.51 -17.05 7.30
C GLY A 30 11.83 -16.66 6.01
N ASN A 31 11.18 -17.59 5.33
CA ASN A 31 10.45 -17.29 4.09
C ASN A 31 9.17 -16.52 4.39
N VAL A 32 8.89 -15.50 3.59
CA VAL A 32 7.68 -14.68 3.76
C VAL A 32 6.46 -15.48 3.32
N LEU A 33 5.52 -15.68 4.23
CA LEU A 33 4.25 -16.36 3.97
C LEU A 33 3.09 -15.40 3.70
N GLY A 34 3.19 -14.19 4.23
CA GLY A 34 2.11 -13.20 4.09
C GLY A 34 2.39 -11.96 4.90
N ILE A 35 1.34 -11.14 5.05
CA ILE A 35 1.39 -9.86 5.73
C ILE A 35 0.56 -9.95 7.00
N LEU A 36 1.10 -9.46 8.12
CA LEU A 36 0.35 -9.39 9.37
C LEU A 36 -0.72 -8.28 9.28
N PRO A 37 -1.90 -8.48 9.87
CA PRO A 37 -2.95 -7.45 9.85
C PRO A 37 -2.48 -6.09 10.36
N GLN A 38 -1.55 -6.05 11.31
CA GLN A 38 -1.04 -4.82 11.91
C GLN A 38 -0.34 -3.91 10.90
N ALA A 39 0.04 -4.43 9.73
CA ALA A 39 0.57 -3.61 8.64
C ALA A 39 -0.45 -2.57 8.16
N PHE A 40 -1.74 -2.78 8.45
CA PHE A 40 -2.83 -1.91 8.03
C PHE A 40 -3.50 -1.18 9.19
N ALA A 41 -2.86 -1.17 10.37
CA ALA A 41 -3.32 -0.38 11.49
C ALA A 41 -2.85 1.07 11.33
N HIS A 42 -3.72 2.04 11.68
CA HIS A 42 -3.31 3.43 11.75
C HIS A 42 -2.34 3.62 12.92
N ARG A 43 -1.35 4.48 12.74
CA ARG A 43 -0.53 4.94 13.85
C ARG A 43 -1.36 5.94 14.67
N SER A 44 -0.97 6.11 15.94
CA SER A 44 -1.62 7.08 16.82
C SER A 44 -1.63 8.46 16.16
N GLY A 45 -2.83 9.06 16.08
CA GLY A 45 -3.01 10.38 15.50
C GLY A 45 -3.12 10.42 13.97
N GLU A 46 -2.95 9.29 13.27
CA GLU A 46 -3.12 9.23 11.83
C GLU A 46 -4.53 8.78 11.46
N GLU A 47 -5.07 9.33 10.37
CA GLU A 47 -6.41 9.00 9.88
C GLU A 47 -6.36 8.16 8.60
N SER A 48 -5.17 7.89 8.08
CA SER A 48 -5.01 7.18 6.81
C SER A 48 -3.73 6.37 6.80
N LEU A 49 -3.67 5.45 5.85
CA LEU A 49 -2.48 4.64 5.58
C LEU A 49 -1.78 5.19 4.34
N SER A 50 -0.46 5.26 4.40
CA SER A 50 0.37 5.73 3.28
C SER A 50 0.48 4.64 2.22
N ILE A 51 0.22 5.01 0.98
CA ILE A 51 0.37 4.16 -0.20
C ILE A 51 0.97 4.99 -1.31
N ASN A 52 1.46 4.33 -2.37
CA ASN A 52 1.92 5.00 -3.58
C ASN A 52 1.11 4.53 -4.79
N TRP A 53 0.79 5.46 -5.67
CA TRP A 53 -0.03 5.22 -6.86
C TRP A 53 0.86 4.87 -8.04
N LEU A 54 0.77 3.63 -8.55
CA LEU A 54 1.65 3.15 -9.62
C LEU A 54 1.48 3.92 -10.93
N GLU A 55 0.25 4.09 -11.36
CA GLU A 55 -0.04 4.69 -12.67
C GLU A 55 0.23 6.19 -12.72
N TYR A 56 0.66 6.77 -11.60
CA TYR A 56 1.13 8.16 -11.62
C TYR A 56 2.20 8.36 -12.70
N PHE A 57 3.09 7.38 -12.84
CA PHE A 57 4.26 7.50 -13.73
C PHE A 57 3.94 7.22 -15.20
N LYS A 58 2.76 6.66 -15.50
CA LYS A 58 2.26 6.45 -16.87
C LYS A 58 3.20 5.63 -17.75
N LYS A 59 3.83 4.63 -17.17
CA LYS A 59 4.70 3.66 -17.84
C LYS A 59 4.08 2.27 -17.76
N ASP A 60 4.81 1.24 -18.14
CA ASP A 60 4.36 -0.13 -17.90
C ASP A 60 4.37 -0.45 -16.41
N LYS A 61 3.72 -1.53 -16.02
CA LYS A 61 3.54 -1.87 -14.60
C LYS A 61 4.87 -2.04 -13.87
N ALA A 62 5.82 -2.74 -14.49
CA ALA A 62 7.13 -2.98 -13.86
C ALA A 62 7.91 -1.68 -13.63
N SER A 63 7.90 -0.79 -14.62
CA SER A 63 8.57 0.52 -14.50
C SER A 63 7.87 1.41 -13.47
N ASN A 64 6.53 1.40 -13.47
CA ASN A 64 5.77 2.14 -12.47
C ASN A 64 6.10 1.67 -11.05
N LEU A 65 6.22 0.36 -10.86
CA LEU A 65 6.57 -0.20 -9.56
C LEU A 65 7.96 0.23 -9.12
N CYS A 66 8.95 0.17 -10.01
CA CYS A 66 10.31 0.64 -9.71
C CYS A 66 10.31 2.12 -9.32
N ASP A 67 9.57 2.95 -10.05
CA ASP A 67 9.50 4.38 -9.78
C ASP A 67 8.81 4.65 -8.43
N CYS A 68 7.79 3.86 -8.08
CA CYS A 68 7.13 3.95 -6.77
C CYS A 68 8.08 3.59 -5.63
N VAL A 69 8.87 2.53 -5.81
CA VAL A 69 9.86 2.13 -4.81
C VAL A 69 10.91 3.23 -4.62
N ASP A 70 11.40 3.81 -5.72
CA ASP A 70 12.36 4.91 -5.65
C ASP A 70 11.77 6.12 -4.92
N ALA A 71 10.52 6.47 -5.22
CA ALA A 71 9.84 7.59 -4.56
C ALA A 71 9.65 7.32 -3.06
N GLN A 72 9.30 6.08 -2.70
CA GLN A 72 9.15 5.69 -1.30
C GLN A 72 10.49 5.79 -0.56
N ARG A 73 11.57 5.30 -1.16
CA ARG A 73 12.91 5.31 -0.56
C ARG A 73 13.46 6.72 -0.39
N ALA A 74 13.00 7.68 -1.20
CA ALA A 74 13.45 9.07 -1.09
C ALA A 74 13.00 9.73 0.22
N THR A 75 11.91 9.24 0.83
CA THR A 75 11.33 9.84 2.03
C THR A 75 11.29 8.90 3.22
N LEU A 76 11.59 7.62 3.01
CA LEU A 76 11.54 6.59 4.04
C LEU A 76 12.79 5.72 3.99
N ASN A 77 13.43 5.54 5.14
CA ASN A 77 14.55 4.63 5.23
C ASN A 77 14.02 3.19 5.27
N ALA A 78 13.91 2.57 4.11
CA ALA A 78 13.35 1.22 3.98
C ALA A 78 14.29 0.18 4.60
N GLY A 79 13.70 -0.72 5.39
CA GLY A 79 14.44 -1.83 5.98
C GLY A 79 14.86 -2.85 4.92
N LYS A 80 15.98 -3.51 5.16
CA LYS A 80 16.57 -4.47 4.20
C LYS A 80 15.60 -5.59 3.82
N ASN A 81 14.82 -6.09 4.78
CA ASN A 81 13.96 -7.26 4.59
C ASN A 81 12.48 -6.89 4.46
N CYS A 82 12.19 -5.68 4.02
CA CYS A 82 10.81 -5.25 3.76
C CYS A 82 10.30 -5.84 2.44
N VAL A 83 8.98 -5.74 2.24
CA VAL A 83 8.35 -6.01 0.95
C VAL A 83 7.53 -4.81 0.51
N TYR A 84 7.27 -4.73 -0.78
CA TYR A 84 6.35 -3.78 -1.39
C TYR A 84 5.17 -4.58 -1.93
N ALA A 85 4.00 -4.37 -1.36
CA ALA A 85 2.80 -5.12 -1.73
C ALA A 85 1.92 -4.26 -2.63
N VAL A 86 1.35 -4.87 -3.67
CA VAL A 86 0.56 -4.16 -4.68
C VAL A 86 -0.85 -4.73 -4.72
N ALA A 87 -1.83 -3.85 -4.83
CA ALA A 87 -3.23 -4.25 -4.99
C ALA A 87 -3.94 -3.24 -5.91
N MET A 88 -4.99 -3.71 -6.57
CA MET A 88 -5.82 -2.84 -7.41
C MET A 88 -6.78 -2.04 -6.53
N VAL A 89 -6.95 -0.76 -6.87
CA VAL A 89 -7.80 0.17 -6.09
C VAL A 89 -9.19 -0.41 -5.85
N ASP A 90 -9.87 -0.90 -6.90
CA ASP A 90 -11.22 -1.45 -6.74
C ASP A 90 -11.26 -2.67 -5.85
N LYS A 91 -10.23 -3.52 -5.87
CA LYS A 91 -10.18 -4.71 -4.98
C LYS A 91 -10.06 -4.31 -3.54
N VAL A 92 -9.25 -3.31 -3.25
CA VAL A 92 -9.09 -2.78 -1.88
C VAL A 92 -10.41 -2.18 -1.39
N LYS A 93 -11.09 -1.42 -2.25
CA LYS A 93 -12.41 -0.86 -1.90
C LYS A 93 -13.43 -1.96 -1.60
N GLN A 94 -13.45 -3.01 -2.43
CA GLN A 94 -14.38 -4.14 -2.23
C GLN A 94 -14.18 -4.83 -0.89
N VAL A 95 -12.92 -4.99 -0.47
CA VAL A 95 -12.60 -5.57 0.84
C VAL A 95 -13.26 -4.77 1.96
N CYS A 96 -13.14 -3.45 1.91
CA CYS A 96 -13.70 -2.58 2.95
C CYS A 96 -15.23 -2.55 2.90
N ILE A 97 -15.80 -2.47 1.71
CA ILE A 97 -17.26 -2.41 1.50
C ILE A 97 -17.93 -3.68 2.02
N LYS A 98 -17.33 -4.84 1.79
CA LYS A 98 -17.85 -6.12 2.30
C LYS A 98 -17.95 -6.15 3.83
N LYS A 99 -17.10 -5.38 4.50
CA LYS A 99 -17.12 -5.25 5.97
C LYS A 99 -17.91 -4.03 6.42
N GLN A 100 -18.66 -3.41 5.49
CA GLN A 100 -19.51 -2.24 5.78
C GLN A 100 -18.71 -1.05 6.31
N LYS A 101 -17.49 -0.88 5.81
CA LYS A 101 -16.61 0.23 6.17
C LYS A 101 -16.54 1.23 5.04
N LEU A 102 -16.58 2.51 5.38
CA LEU A 102 -16.33 3.57 4.41
C LEU A 102 -14.85 3.57 4.04
N VAL A 103 -14.57 3.76 2.76
CA VAL A 103 -13.20 3.75 2.25
C VAL A 103 -13.02 4.84 1.20
N ARG A 104 -11.90 5.53 1.26
CA ARG A 104 -11.48 6.50 0.24
C ARG A 104 -10.01 6.26 -0.07
N ILE A 105 -9.68 6.25 -1.35
CA ILE A 105 -8.30 6.11 -1.82
C ILE A 105 -8.02 7.32 -2.69
N VAL A 106 -7.22 8.25 -2.17
CA VAL A 106 -7.07 9.57 -2.77
C VAL A 106 -5.61 9.92 -3.02
N TYR A 107 -5.38 10.69 -4.10
CA TYR A 107 -4.07 11.22 -4.42
C TYR A 107 -3.70 12.29 -3.40
N GLN A 108 -2.55 12.12 -2.76
CA GLN A 108 -2.08 13.05 -1.73
C GLN A 108 -0.56 13.15 -1.77
N PRO A 109 0.00 13.79 -2.81
CA PRO A 109 1.45 13.88 -2.94
C PRO A 109 2.07 14.62 -1.78
N THR A 110 3.27 14.17 -1.39
CA THR A 110 4.05 14.78 -0.33
C THR A 110 5.39 15.25 -0.91
N LYS A 111 6.09 16.12 -0.18
CA LYS A 111 7.41 16.58 -0.59
C LYS A 111 8.35 15.39 -0.71
N GLY A 112 8.91 15.18 -1.87
CA GLY A 112 9.84 14.09 -2.14
C GLY A 112 9.18 12.78 -2.56
N ASN A 113 7.84 12.66 -2.47
CA ASN A 113 7.12 11.48 -2.91
C ASN A 113 5.90 11.90 -3.74
N VAL A 114 6.11 12.06 -5.05
CA VAL A 114 5.09 12.59 -5.96
C VAL A 114 3.91 11.66 -6.17
N ALA A 115 4.10 10.36 -5.96
CA ALA A 115 3.06 9.34 -6.15
C ALA A 115 2.34 9.00 -4.84
N HIS A 116 2.71 9.65 -3.73
CA HIS A 116 2.09 9.39 -2.43
C HIS A 116 0.59 9.59 -2.50
N SER A 117 -0.13 8.66 -1.89
CA SER A 117 -1.59 8.67 -1.84
C SER A 117 -2.01 8.16 -0.46
N ALA A 118 -3.28 8.32 -0.14
CA ALA A 118 -3.78 7.96 1.19
C ALA A 118 -4.95 6.98 1.07
N LEU A 119 -4.89 5.92 1.87
CA LEU A 119 -5.97 4.97 2.03
C LEU A 119 -6.68 5.28 3.35
N HIS A 120 -7.89 5.84 3.24
CA HIS A 120 -8.73 6.15 4.39
C HIS A 120 -9.74 5.03 4.59
N VAL A 121 -9.65 4.34 5.71
CA VAL A 121 -10.60 3.27 6.06
C VAL A 121 -11.23 3.61 7.40
N GLN A 122 -12.55 3.62 7.44
CA GLN A 122 -13.30 3.82 8.67
C GLN A 122 -13.03 2.67 9.64
N HIS A 123 -12.74 3.00 10.91
CA HIS A 123 -12.51 2.01 11.98
C HIS A 123 -11.44 0.97 11.65
N ASN A 124 -10.26 1.45 11.33
CA ASN A 124 -9.16 0.57 10.92
C ASN A 124 -8.53 -0.25 12.05
N GLU A 125 -8.98 -0.08 13.32
CA GLU A 125 -8.63 -1.01 14.39
C GLU A 125 -9.41 -2.33 14.31
N ASP A 126 -10.40 -2.42 13.44
CA ASP A 126 -11.15 -3.66 13.22
C ASP A 126 -10.20 -4.71 12.64
N LEU A 127 -9.89 -5.73 13.44
CA LEU A 127 -8.95 -6.78 13.06
C LEU A 127 -9.41 -7.52 11.80
N ASN A 128 -10.72 -7.69 11.62
CA ASN A 128 -11.24 -8.39 10.44
C ASN A 128 -10.94 -7.61 9.16
N VAL A 129 -11.12 -6.30 9.19
CA VAL A 129 -10.79 -5.45 8.03
C VAL A 129 -9.31 -5.46 7.76
N MET A 130 -8.48 -5.30 8.80
CA MET A 130 -7.02 -5.34 8.65
C MET A 130 -6.56 -6.69 8.08
N SER A 131 -7.13 -7.79 8.54
CA SER A 131 -6.81 -9.13 8.03
C SER A 131 -7.17 -9.28 6.56
N ASP A 132 -8.33 -8.78 6.16
CA ASP A 132 -8.77 -8.86 4.77
C ASP A 132 -7.93 -7.97 3.86
N LEU A 133 -7.52 -6.80 4.33
CA LEU A 133 -6.59 -5.93 3.59
C LEU A 133 -5.23 -6.62 3.42
N ALA A 134 -4.71 -7.21 4.50
CA ALA A 134 -3.45 -7.95 4.43
C ALA A 134 -3.55 -9.10 3.42
N PHE A 135 -4.65 -9.83 3.43
CA PHE A 135 -4.89 -10.94 2.50
C PHE A 135 -4.90 -10.46 1.04
N GLU A 136 -5.56 -9.31 0.78
CA GLU A 136 -5.61 -8.76 -0.58
C GLU A 136 -4.23 -8.32 -1.06
N PHE A 137 -3.47 -7.60 -0.23
CA PHE A 137 -2.15 -7.10 -0.61
C PHE A 137 -1.09 -8.21 -0.70
N GLU A 138 -1.21 -9.29 0.08
CA GLU A 138 -0.20 -10.36 0.02
C GLU A 138 -0.27 -11.19 -1.25
N LYS A 139 -1.31 -11.02 -2.07
CA LYS A 139 -1.41 -11.70 -3.37
C LYS A 139 -0.31 -11.27 -4.33
N GLU A 140 0.23 -10.07 -4.16
CA GLU A 140 1.34 -9.57 -4.97
C GLU A 140 2.34 -8.85 -4.07
N MET A 141 3.42 -9.55 -3.70
CA MET A 141 4.48 -9.00 -2.86
C MET A 141 5.80 -9.01 -3.62
N HIS A 142 6.54 -7.94 -3.52
CA HIS A 142 7.86 -7.80 -4.15
C HIS A 142 8.90 -7.56 -3.06
N PRO A 143 9.92 -8.44 -2.95
CA PRO A 143 10.95 -8.25 -1.91
C PRO A 143 11.81 -7.02 -2.22
N ASN A 144 12.30 -6.38 -1.17
CA ASN A 144 13.16 -5.20 -1.32
C ASN A 144 14.41 -5.49 -2.17
N SER A 145 14.93 -6.71 -2.08
CA SER A 145 16.13 -7.11 -2.82
C SER A 145 15.93 -7.12 -4.35
N LYS A 146 14.69 -7.14 -4.82
CA LYS A 146 14.37 -7.05 -6.25
C LYS A 146 14.73 -5.69 -6.83
N PHE A 147 14.79 -4.65 -6.01
CA PHE A 147 15.02 -3.27 -6.45
C PHE A 147 16.38 -2.79 -6.00
N LYS A 148 17.18 -2.31 -6.93
CA LYS A 148 18.55 -1.84 -6.66
C LYS A 148 18.61 -0.38 -6.23
#